data_32474fbd84bbf959db851ae98e0e5df8
#
_entry.id   32474fbd84bbf959db851ae98e0e5df8
#
_cell.length_a   1.000
_cell.length_b   1.000
_cell.length_c   1.000
_cell.angle_alpha   90.00
_cell.angle_beta   90.00
_cell.angle_gamma   90.00
#
_symmetry.space_group_name_H-M   'P 1'
#
loop_
_entity.id
_entity.type
_entity.pdbx_description
1 polymer ?
#
loop_
_entity_poly.entity_id
_entity_poly.type
_entity_poly.pdbx_seq_one_letter_code
_entity_poly.pdbx_strand_id
1 'polypeptide(L)' 'MGKMKGAFVRKIEKKRHAVISLWDDTKKLADAEKKTPVVVLCQKNRKGFWIVAHEKDLDKVIKAKKQEK' A
#
# COMPACT_ATOMS: atom_id res chain seq x y z
N MET A 1 16.49 0.42 -4.37
CA MET A 1 15.23 0.43 -4.99
C MET A 1 15.25 -0.11 -6.37
N GLY A 2 15.75 -0.20 -7.22
CA GLY A 2 15.61 -0.60 -8.59
C GLY A 2 15.42 -2.08 -8.84
N LYS A 3 14.75 -2.74 -7.96
CA LYS A 3 14.58 -4.18 -8.09
C LYS A 3 13.25 -4.60 -8.69
N MET A 4 12.53 -3.66 -9.26
CA MET A 4 11.23 -3.97 -9.84
C MET A 4 11.37 -4.20 -11.33
N LYS A 5 11.74 -5.40 -11.68
CA LYS A 5 11.86 -5.77 -13.08
C LYS A 5 10.53 -5.58 -13.80
N GLY A 6 10.60 -5.01 -14.98
CA GLY A 6 9.42 -4.84 -15.80
C GLY A 6 8.52 -3.72 -15.36
N ALA A 7 8.95 -2.93 -14.38
CA ALA A 7 8.14 -1.83 -13.89
C ALA A 7 8.80 -0.50 -14.20
N PHE A 8 7.98 0.49 -14.52
CA PHE A 8 8.45 1.85 -14.65
C PHE A 8 8.28 2.51 -13.29
N VAL A 9 9.38 2.86 -12.66
CA VAL A 9 9.35 3.42 -11.31
C VAL A 9 9.53 4.92 -11.36
N ARG A 10 8.59 5.62 -10.76
CA ARG A 10 8.69 7.07 -10.61
C ARG A 10 8.76 7.39 -9.13
N LYS A 11 9.84 8.02 -8.73
CA LYS A 11 10.03 8.41 -7.35
C LYS A 11 9.51 9.83 -7.14
N ILE A 12 8.65 10.00 -6.17
CA ILE A 12 8.09 11.31 -5.82
C ILE A 12 8.44 11.59 -4.38
N GLU A 13 9.18 12.67 -4.16
CA GLU A 13 9.56 13.06 -2.82
C GLU A 13 8.83 14.33 -2.44
N LYS A 14 8.07 14.27 -1.37
CA LYS A 14 7.34 15.42 -0.87
C LYS A 14 7.45 15.47 0.63
N LYS A 15 7.52 16.69 1.15
CA LYS A 15 7.55 16.88 2.57
C LYS A 15 6.26 16.38 3.21
N ARG A 16 5.15 16.60 2.53
CA ARG A 16 3.85 16.09 2.95
C ARG A 16 3.16 15.44 1.77
N HIS A 17 2.53 14.36 2.03
CA HIS A 17 1.81 13.64 1.00
C HIS A 17 0.51 13.11 1.59
N ALA A 18 -0.61 13.47 0.97
CA ALA A 18 -1.92 13.08 1.48
C ALA A 18 -2.06 11.57 1.66
N VAL A 19 -1.55 10.81 0.69
CA VAL A 19 -1.63 9.34 0.79
C VAL A 19 -0.81 8.81 1.94
N ILE A 20 0.33 9.43 2.21
CA ILE A 20 1.17 8.99 3.32
C ILE A 20 0.49 9.31 4.66
N SER A 21 -0.15 10.46 4.75
CA SER A 21 -0.89 10.81 5.98
C SER A 21 -2.00 9.80 6.23
N LEU A 22 -2.71 9.43 5.18
CA LEU A 22 -3.77 8.43 5.28
C LEU A 22 -3.21 7.09 5.71
N TRP A 23 -2.07 6.72 5.15
CA TRP A 23 -1.42 5.48 5.52
C TRP A 23 -0.99 5.49 6.98
N ASP A 24 -0.47 6.62 7.47
CA ASP A 24 -0.07 6.74 8.87
C ASP A 24 -1.25 6.52 9.82
N ASP A 25 -2.41 7.08 9.48
CA ASP A 25 -3.61 6.89 10.29
C ASP A 25 -4.03 5.42 10.28
N THR A 26 -3.98 4.79 9.12
CA THR A 26 -4.30 3.37 8.99
C THR A 26 -3.35 2.52 9.80
N LYS A 27 -2.06 2.90 9.80
CA LYS A 27 -1.06 2.18 10.56
C LYS A 27 -1.35 2.21 12.05
N LYS A 28 -1.78 3.35 12.57
CA LYS A 28 -2.12 3.44 13.98
C LYS A 28 -3.21 2.46 14.36
N LEU A 29 -4.23 2.37 13.53
CA LEU A 29 -5.33 1.44 13.79
C LEU A 29 -4.88 -0.01 13.63
N ALA A 30 -4.09 -0.27 12.61
CA ALA A 30 -3.60 -1.62 12.36
C ALA A 30 -2.69 -2.10 13.50
N ASP A 31 -1.82 -1.21 13.98
CA ASP A 31 -0.93 -1.56 15.09
C ASP A 31 -1.72 -1.90 16.35
N ALA A 32 -2.80 -1.18 16.60
CA ALA A 32 -3.65 -1.45 17.75
C ALA A 32 -4.25 -2.84 17.68
N GLU A 33 -4.50 -3.35 16.47
CA GLU A 33 -5.06 -4.67 16.26
C GLU A 33 -4.01 -5.70 15.86
N LYS A 34 -2.75 -5.30 15.85
CA LYS A 34 -1.63 -6.16 15.45
C LYS A 34 -1.81 -6.73 14.05
N LYS A 35 -2.24 -5.87 13.14
CA LYS A 35 -2.46 -6.24 11.75
C LYS A 35 -1.57 -5.43 10.84
N THR A 36 -1.46 -5.87 9.59
CA THR A 36 -0.67 -5.18 8.58
C THR A 36 -1.49 -4.04 7.97
N PRO A 37 -0.98 -2.80 7.98
CA PRO A 37 -1.72 -1.68 7.39
C PRO A 37 -1.68 -1.72 5.87
N VAL A 38 -2.83 -1.52 5.27
CA VAL A 38 -2.97 -1.46 3.81
C VAL A 38 -4.06 -0.43 3.51
N VAL A 39 -3.78 0.44 2.55
CA VAL A 39 -4.77 1.40 2.08
C VAL A 39 -5.18 1.03 0.67
N VAL A 40 -6.47 0.90 0.45
CA VAL A 40 -7.02 0.60 -0.85
C VAL A 40 -7.64 1.86 -1.43
N LEU A 41 -7.20 2.24 -2.62
CA LEU A 41 -7.71 3.42 -3.30
C LEU A 41 -8.57 3.00 -4.48
N CYS A 42 -9.81 3.43 -4.47
CA CYS A 42 -10.75 3.14 -5.55
C CYS A 42 -11.21 4.44 -6.17
N GLN A 43 -11.53 4.38 -7.44
CA GLN A 43 -12.12 5.52 -8.12
C GLN A 43 -13.49 5.13 -8.65
N LYS A 44 -14.45 6.01 -8.45
CA LYS A 44 -15.81 5.76 -8.92
C LYS A 44 -15.80 5.53 -10.44
N ASN A 45 -16.55 4.54 -10.88
CA ASN A 45 -16.68 4.20 -12.29
C ASN A 45 -15.40 3.73 -12.95
N ARG A 46 -14.46 3.25 -12.15
CA ARG A 46 -13.22 2.71 -12.68
C ARG A 46 -12.97 1.35 -12.08
N LYS A 47 -12.70 0.38 -12.93
CA LYS A 47 -12.45 -0.99 -12.49
C LYS A 47 -11.12 -1.09 -11.75
N GLY A 48 -11.10 -2.00 -10.78
CA GLY A 48 -9.88 -2.26 -10.04
C GLY A 48 -9.65 -1.27 -8.93
N PHE A 49 -8.52 -1.39 -8.32
CA PHE A 49 -8.14 -0.52 -7.22
C PHE A 49 -6.63 -0.50 -7.08
N TRP A 50 -6.14 0.48 -6.36
CA TRP A 50 -4.72 0.59 -6.05
C TRP A 50 -4.50 0.24 -4.59
N ILE A 51 -3.38 -0.38 -4.32
CA ILE A 51 -3.00 -0.75 -2.96
C ILE A 51 -1.78 0.08 -2.56
N VAL A 52 -1.85 0.67 -1.37
CA VAL A 52 -0.73 1.39 -0.79
C VAL A 52 -0.30 0.64 0.46
N ALA A 53 0.95 0.22 0.49
CA ALA A 53 1.51 -0.48 1.62
C ALA A 53 2.99 -0.12 1.72
N HIS A 54 3.55 -0.27 2.91
CA HIS A 54 4.96 -0.02 3.09
C HIS A 54 5.76 -1.19 2.51
N GLU A 55 6.93 -0.91 1.95
CA GLU A 55 7.72 -1.95 1.32
C GLU A 55 8.06 -3.10 2.27
N LYS A 56 8.21 -2.82 3.55
CA LYS A 56 8.52 -3.86 4.52
C LYS A 56 7.39 -4.88 4.68
N ASP A 57 6.17 -4.49 4.31
CA ASP A 57 5.00 -5.35 4.42
C ASP A 57 4.57 -5.93 3.09
N LEU A 58 5.31 -5.65 2.04
CA LEU A 58 4.91 -6.04 0.69
C LEU A 58 4.70 -7.55 0.56
N ASP A 59 5.62 -8.33 1.12
CA ASP A 59 5.51 -9.78 1.05
C ASP A 59 4.25 -10.28 1.73
N LYS A 60 3.89 -9.68 2.86
CA LYS A 60 2.69 -10.08 3.60
C LYS A 60 1.44 -9.78 2.79
N VAL A 61 1.42 -8.64 2.12
CA VAL A 61 0.28 -8.26 1.31
C VAL A 61 0.10 -9.21 0.14
N ILE A 62 1.20 -9.55 -0.52
CA ILE A 62 1.17 -10.46 -1.66
C ILE A 62 0.71 -11.86 -1.22
N LYS A 63 1.24 -12.34 -0.10
CA LYS A 63 0.87 -13.66 0.39
C LYS A 63 -0.60 -13.71 0.78
N ALA A 64 -1.10 -12.67 1.41
CA ALA A 64 -2.51 -12.63 1.78
C ALA A 64 -3.40 -12.72 0.56
N LYS A 65 -3.03 -12.01 -0.50
CA LYS A 65 -3.81 -12.04 -1.72
C LYS A 65 -3.78 -13.42 -2.37
N LYS A 66 -2.62 -14.07 -2.36
CA LYS A 66 -2.51 -15.40 -2.95
C LYS A 66 -3.31 -16.44 -2.22
N GLN A 67 -3.45 -16.30 -0.92
CA GLN A 67 -4.20 -17.24 -0.11
C GLN A 67 -5.70 -17.03 -0.19
N GLU A 68 -6.08 -15.96 -0.80
CA GLU A 68 -7.46 -15.58 -0.85
C GLU A 68 -8.16 -16.16 -2.06
N LYS A 69 -8.23 -17.38 -2.18
CA LYS A 69 -8.81 -17.94 -3.41
C LYS A 69 -10.14 -18.58 -3.21
#